data_34fd271c97826c0eff18190d4854fd04
#
_entry.id   34fd271c97826c0eff18190d4854fd04
#
_cell.length_a   1.000
_cell.length_b   1.000
_cell.length_c   1.000
_cell.angle_alpha   90.00
_cell.angle_beta   90.00
_cell.angle_gamma   90.00
#
_symmetry.space_group_name_H-M   'P 1'
#
loop_
_entity.id
_entity.type
_entity.pdbx_description
1 polymer ?
#
loop_
_entity_poly.entity_id
_entity_poly.type
_entity_poly.pdbx_seq_one_letter_code
_entity_poly.pdbx_strand_id
1 'polypeptide(L)'
;MFESIPYTHVNAEQRAEHRVCLYGLSYCEHCEQGRQLLEEQGLAFDMTHLDTLAPDVRRPVLKAFRDEYGEHVPYPVLEIGDEYVFGFNREVWLEKLGRA
;
A
#
# COMPACT_ATOMS: atom_id res chain seq x y z
N MET A 1 -5.07 4.22 -8.74
CA MET A 1 -5.82 3.27 -7.92
C MET A 1 -6.56 2.29 -8.79
N PHE A 2 -6.69 1.06 -8.32
CA PHE A 2 -7.33 -0.01 -9.09
C PHE A 2 -8.76 -0.21 -8.60
N GLU A 3 -9.71 0.13 -9.43
CA GLU A 3 -11.13 0.15 -9.07
C GLU A 3 -11.73 -1.23 -8.79
N SER A 4 -11.17 -2.27 -9.41
CA SER A 4 -11.67 -3.64 -9.23
C SER A 4 -11.31 -4.28 -7.90
N ILE A 5 -10.41 -3.67 -7.14
CA ILE A 5 -9.96 -4.23 -5.87
C ILE A 5 -10.97 -3.91 -4.77
N PRO A 6 -11.44 -4.93 -4.03
CA PRO A 6 -12.29 -4.70 -2.86
C PRO A 6 -11.42 -4.33 -1.65
N TYR A 7 -10.99 -3.08 -1.58
CA TYR A 7 -10.13 -2.59 -0.50
C TYR A 7 -10.80 -2.67 0.86
N THR A 8 -9.99 -2.92 1.89
CA THR A 8 -10.39 -2.76 3.28
C THR A 8 -10.05 -1.33 3.70
N HIS A 9 -11.01 -0.62 4.26
CA HIS A 9 -10.82 0.75 4.72
C HIS A 9 -10.46 0.76 6.19
N VAL A 10 -9.32 1.38 6.53
CA VAL A 10 -8.82 1.47 7.90
C VAL A 10 -8.83 2.94 8.31
N ASN A 11 -9.32 3.21 9.53
CA ASN A 11 -9.48 4.56 10.06
C ASN A 11 -10.25 5.48 9.11
N ALA A 12 -11.32 4.96 8.51
CA ALA A 12 -12.06 5.66 7.46
C ALA A 12 -12.66 7.00 7.90
N GLU A 13 -12.84 7.21 9.21
CA GLU A 13 -13.33 8.45 9.79
C GLU A 13 -12.28 9.56 9.82
N GLN A 14 -11.02 9.23 9.62
CA GLN A 14 -9.94 10.21 9.59
C GLN A 14 -9.84 10.84 8.20
N ARG A 15 -9.35 12.06 8.13
CA ARG A 15 -9.11 12.74 6.87
C ARG A 15 -7.64 12.66 6.51
N ALA A 16 -7.37 12.41 5.23
CA ALA A 16 -6.02 12.43 4.69
C ALA A 16 -5.94 13.46 3.55
N GLU A 17 -4.83 14.18 3.46
CA GLU A 17 -4.59 15.11 2.35
C GLU A 17 -4.52 14.37 1.02
N HIS A 18 -3.91 13.18 1.04
CA HIS A 18 -3.76 12.34 -0.13
C HIS A 18 -4.32 10.97 0.18
N ARG A 19 -4.83 10.33 -0.85
CA ARG A 19 -5.27 8.96 -0.71
C ARG A 19 -4.07 8.07 -0.45
N VAL A 20 -4.20 7.20 0.54
CA VAL A 20 -3.16 6.25 0.92
C VAL A 20 -3.69 4.84 0.72
N CYS A 21 -2.97 4.03 -0.05
CA CYS A 21 -3.30 2.63 -0.27
C CYS A 21 -2.09 1.76 0.06
N LEU A 22 -2.34 0.65 0.76
CA LEU A 22 -1.31 -0.31 1.12
C LEU A 22 -1.56 -1.62 0.38
N TYR A 23 -0.59 -2.03 -0.41
CA TYR A 23 -0.64 -3.30 -1.15
C TYR A 23 0.36 -4.26 -0.51
N GLY A 24 -0.17 -5.32 0.08
CA GLY A 24 0.65 -6.28 0.80
C GLY A 24 0.38 -7.71 0.41
N LEU A 25 1.00 -8.62 1.16
CA LEU A 25 0.79 -10.05 1.06
C LEU A 25 0.34 -10.54 2.44
N SER A 26 -0.49 -11.57 2.48
CA SER A 26 -1.06 -12.03 3.74
C SER A 26 -0.04 -12.69 4.69
N TYR A 27 1.12 -13.09 4.16
CA TYR A 27 2.19 -13.75 4.92
C TYR A 27 3.48 -12.93 4.94
N CYS A 28 3.37 -11.63 4.99
CA CYS A 28 4.51 -10.72 4.83
C CYS A 28 4.72 -9.90 6.10
N GLU A 29 5.83 -10.13 6.80
CA GLU A 29 6.15 -9.40 8.02
C GLU A 29 6.35 -7.91 7.79
N HIS A 30 7.05 -7.55 6.72
CA HIS A 30 7.26 -6.13 6.37
C HIS A 30 5.94 -5.44 6.01
N CYS A 31 5.01 -6.16 5.40
CA CYS A 31 3.68 -5.63 5.11
C CYS A 31 2.93 -5.31 6.39
N GLU A 32 3.05 -6.19 7.39
CA GLU A 32 2.43 -6.00 8.69
C GLU A 32 3.03 -4.79 9.42
N GLN A 33 4.36 -4.63 9.34
CA GLN A 33 5.03 -3.47 9.92
C GLN A 33 4.57 -2.17 9.26
N GLY A 34 4.37 -2.20 7.95
CA GLY A 34 3.84 -1.04 7.22
C GLY A 34 2.42 -0.68 7.66
N ARG A 35 1.56 -1.68 7.81
CA ARG A 35 0.20 -1.48 8.30
C ARG A 35 0.20 -0.86 9.70
N GLN A 36 1.05 -1.40 10.58
CA GLN A 36 1.17 -0.90 11.95
C GLN A 36 1.60 0.55 11.98
N LEU A 37 2.56 0.94 11.14
CA LEU A 37 3.01 2.32 11.07
C LEU A 37 1.87 3.25 10.67
N LEU A 38 1.10 2.90 9.64
CA LEU A 38 -0.02 3.73 9.20
C LEU A 38 -1.08 3.86 10.30
N GLU A 39 -1.35 2.80 11.03
CA GLU A 39 -2.30 2.83 12.15
C GLU A 39 -1.77 3.68 13.31
N GLU A 40 -0.47 3.57 13.65
CA GLU A 40 0.16 4.41 14.68
C GLU A 40 0.02 5.89 14.35
N GLN A 41 0.13 6.23 13.08
CA GLN A 41 0.03 7.63 12.65
C GLN A 41 -1.42 8.12 12.58
N GLY A 42 -2.40 7.26 12.83
CA GLY A 42 -3.80 7.62 12.79
C GLY A 42 -4.30 8.01 11.42
N LEU A 43 -3.66 7.51 10.37
CA LEU A 43 -4.02 7.84 8.99
C LEU A 43 -5.16 6.98 8.49
N ALA A 44 -6.03 7.58 7.68
CA ALA A 44 -6.99 6.83 6.90
C ALA A 44 -6.27 6.21 5.72
N PHE A 45 -6.45 4.92 5.50
CA PHE A 45 -5.86 4.25 4.35
C PHE A 45 -6.71 3.06 3.92
N ASP A 46 -6.57 2.71 2.66
CA ASP A 46 -7.16 1.51 2.10
C ASP A 46 -6.07 0.45 1.99
N MET A 47 -6.41 -0.82 2.19
CA MET A 47 -5.44 -1.88 2.05
C MET A 47 -6.01 -3.09 1.34
N THR A 48 -5.13 -3.88 0.74
CA THR A 48 -5.47 -5.16 0.14
C THR A 48 -4.27 -6.09 0.23
N HIS A 49 -4.56 -7.39 0.28
CA HIS A 49 -3.55 -8.44 0.17
C HIS A 49 -3.67 -9.03 -1.24
N LEU A 50 -2.64 -8.83 -2.05
CA LEU A 50 -2.67 -9.20 -3.48
C LEU A 50 -2.84 -10.70 -3.69
N ASP A 51 -2.28 -11.51 -2.80
CA ASP A 51 -2.38 -12.96 -2.88
C ASP A 51 -3.80 -13.51 -2.68
N THR A 52 -4.69 -12.69 -2.13
CA THR A 52 -6.10 -13.08 -1.91
C THR A 52 -7.02 -12.65 -3.05
N LEU A 53 -6.51 -11.88 -4.00
CA LEU A 53 -7.30 -11.39 -5.12
C LEU A 53 -7.43 -12.44 -6.23
N ALA A 54 -8.55 -12.38 -6.95
CA ALA A 54 -8.72 -13.20 -8.15
C ALA A 54 -7.62 -12.86 -9.18
N PRO A 55 -7.14 -13.84 -9.98
CA PRO A 55 -6.05 -13.59 -10.91
C PRO A 55 -6.28 -12.45 -11.89
N ASP A 56 -7.49 -12.30 -12.40
CA ASP A 56 -7.83 -11.24 -13.36
C ASP A 56 -7.81 -9.86 -12.72
N VAL A 57 -8.06 -9.76 -11.42
CA VAL A 57 -7.95 -8.51 -10.65
C VAL A 57 -6.50 -8.23 -10.30
N ARG A 58 -5.75 -9.26 -9.90
CA ARG A 58 -4.36 -9.15 -9.45
C ARG A 58 -3.38 -8.79 -10.57
N ARG A 59 -3.53 -9.40 -11.75
CA ARG A 59 -2.57 -9.25 -12.85
C ARG A 59 -2.29 -7.80 -13.26
N PRO A 60 -3.30 -6.93 -13.46
CA PRO A 60 -3.03 -5.54 -13.82
C PRO A 60 -2.23 -4.80 -12.76
N VAL A 61 -2.46 -5.11 -11.49
CA VAL A 61 -1.75 -4.49 -10.37
C VAL A 61 -0.29 -4.90 -10.39
N LEU A 62 -0.01 -6.19 -10.51
CA LEU A 62 1.36 -6.71 -10.58
C LEU A 62 2.10 -6.16 -11.79
N LYS A 63 1.41 -6.03 -12.92
CA LYS A 63 2.02 -5.44 -14.13
C LYS A 63 2.40 -3.99 -13.89
N ALA A 64 1.51 -3.20 -13.30
CA ALA A 64 1.78 -1.79 -13.02
C ALA A 64 2.99 -1.63 -12.10
N PHE A 65 3.11 -2.46 -11.07
CA PHE A 65 4.24 -2.40 -10.15
C PHE A 65 5.54 -2.83 -10.83
N ARG A 66 5.51 -3.85 -11.67
CA ARG A 66 6.69 -4.27 -12.42
C ARG A 66 7.14 -3.21 -13.44
N ASP A 67 6.19 -2.55 -14.07
CA ASP A 67 6.49 -1.47 -15.03
C ASP A 67 7.21 -0.30 -14.35
N GLU A 68 6.86 -0.01 -13.10
CA GLU A 68 7.49 1.07 -12.33
C GLU A 68 8.82 0.68 -11.69
N TYR A 69 8.91 -0.52 -11.10
CA TYR A 69 10.05 -0.91 -10.29
C TYR A 69 10.99 -1.89 -10.98
N GLY A 70 10.43 -2.88 -11.68
CA GLY A 70 11.18 -4.00 -12.24
C GLY A 70 10.60 -5.34 -11.79
N GLU A 71 11.25 -6.44 -12.16
CA GLU A 71 10.70 -7.78 -11.96
C GLU A 71 10.48 -8.18 -10.50
N HIS A 72 11.38 -7.77 -9.61
CA HIS A 72 11.37 -8.20 -8.22
C HIS A 72 10.84 -7.09 -7.31
N VAL A 73 9.54 -6.88 -7.36
CA VAL A 73 8.89 -5.83 -6.57
C VAL A 73 8.94 -6.16 -5.09
N PRO A 74 9.55 -5.30 -4.26
CA PRO A 74 9.53 -5.53 -2.81
C PRO A 74 8.18 -5.10 -2.24
N TYR A 75 7.62 -5.92 -1.36
CA TYR A 75 6.38 -5.62 -0.66
C TYR A 75 6.66 -5.24 0.79
N PRO A 76 5.84 -4.37 1.38
CA PRO A 76 4.61 -3.78 0.84
C PRO A 76 4.87 -2.68 -0.17
N VAL A 77 3.86 -2.36 -0.98
CA VAL A 77 3.86 -1.18 -1.84
C VAL A 77 2.89 -0.17 -1.23
N LEU A 78 3.37 1.05 -1.01
CA LEU A 78 2.56 2.15 -0.50
C LEU A 78 2.24 3.10 -1.63
N GLU A 79 0.98 3.39 -1.84
CA GLU A 79 0.54 4.39 -2.81
C GLU A 79 0.06 5.62 -2.07
N ILE A 80 0.68 6.77 -2.37
CA ILE A 80 0.31 8.06 -1.78
C ILE A 80 -0.03 8.99 -2.95
N GLY A 81 -1.31 9.33 -3.09
CA GLY A 81 -1.75 10.05 -4.27
C GLY A 81 -1.47 9.22 -5.52
N ASP A 82 -0.62 9.70 -6.39
CA ASP A 82 -0.22 9.00 -7.61
C ASP A 82 1.23 8.51 -7.60
N GLU A 83 1.87 8.49 -6.42
CA GLU A 83 3.23 8.00 -6.24
C GLU A 83 3.24 6.63 -5.57
N TYR A 84 4.10 5.72 -6.04
CA TYR A 84 4.34 4.43 -5.41
C TYR A 84 5.65 4.47 -4.63
N VAL A 85 5.64 3.91 -3.42
CA VAL A 85 6.83 3.69 -2.61
C VAL A 85 6.96 2.17 -2.41
N PHE A 86 8.06 1.60 -2.91
CA PHE A 86 8.25 0.14 -2.92
C PHE A 86 9.08 -0.31 -1.72
N GLY A 87 8.56 -1.31 -1.02
CA GLY A 87 9.20 -1.84 0.18
C GLY A 87 8.92 -0.99 1.41
N PHE A 88 9.20 -1.55 2.59
CA PHE A 88 8.98 -0.84 3.85
C PHE A 88 10.28 -0.25 4.37
N ASN A 89 10.28 1.07 4.57
CA ASN A 89 11.33 1.80 5.28
C ASN A 89 10.63 2.88 6.10
N ARG A 90 10.67 2.74 7.41
CA ARG A 90 9.95 3.61 8.32
C ARG A 90 10.24 5.10 8.08
N GLU A 91 11.52 5.45 7.98
CA GLU A 91 11.95 6.83 7.80
C GLU A 91 11.46 7.42 6.49
N VAL A 92 11.60 6.66 5.40
CA VAL A 92 11.14 7.08 4.07
C VAL A 92 9.62 7.24 4.06
N TRP A 93 8.90 6.29 4.66
CA TRP A 93 7.44 6.36 4.71
C TRP A 93 6.96 7.58 5.48
N LEU A 94 7.55 7.84 6.66
CA LEU A 94 7.19 9.00 7.47
C LEU A 94 7.44 10.30 6.70
N GLU A 95 8.55 10.39 6.00
CA GLU A 95 8.88 11.56 5.17
C GLU A 95 7.85 11.74 4.04
N LYS A 96 7.54 10.67 3.31
CA LYS A 96 6.56 10.71 2.21
C LYS A 96 5.16 11.04 2.69
N LEU A 97 4.82 10.63 3.90
CA LEU A 97 3.52 10.92 4.52
C LEU A 97 3.46 12.28 5.18
N GLY A 98 4.57 13.04 5.19
CA GLY A 98 4.63 14.34 5.84
C GLY A 98 4.65 14.25 7.37
N ARG A 99 5.16 13.15 7.92
CA ARG A 99 5.17 12.87 9.36
C ARG A 99 6.58 12.82 9.97
N ALA A 100 7.58 13.09 9.16
CA ALA A 100 8.97 13.08 9.63
C ALA A 100 9.30 14.35 10.43
#